data_c0ead2b82816ad9c5a85248c10a29afb
#
_entry.id   c0ead2b82816ad9c5a85248c10a29afb
#
_cell.length_a   1.000
_cell.length_b   1.000
_cell.length_c   1.000
_cell.angle_alpha   90.00
_cell.angle_beta   90.00
_cell.angle_gamma   90.00
#
_symmetry.space_group_name_H-M   'P 1'
#
loop_
_entity.id
_entity.type
_entity.pdbx_description
1 polymer ?
#
loop_
_entity_poly.entity_id
_entity_poly.type
_entity_poly.pdbx_seq_one_letter_code
_entity_poly.pdbx_strand_id
1 'polypeptide(L)'
;MRNDVILSFCLSGHGFSGVLCIDGIVTIATSLERLTRVKNDILLPISNADLLTFGWNGDPEIYKKNLDLPFDLENDYSFVDFDKLDKFHLLLNYLLDAGDIRLNDVNTVVYSYRHVESARRYFKDRNPAIEFIVPDHHFSHACQAFLPSPFEEAAIMVVDGQGVPLARTNGDQLSGCLAYGEKSNINILTEIPVAQSLGGIYAAFTKMVGFKTNEEGKTMGLAPYGQARYYDILKNQMKFDGVDLKIRNSIKSILTGFKHIKSLYKLPPYGLFLAGFTARNSKDEISDTERDLSFAVQKITEDVMIYLANWLYEATGSKNLCIAGGVGLNCVANYEVLINSKFDNIFIHPNPGDNGLAVGQALYAYNVIKNNPRRYITTTDSLGKLYSDECISEIVSNYSFSSNITIQEYDDLNHLYDVMAGSIASGKITSWFQGRSEFGPRALGNRSIIADPRREDMKDILNSRVKFRESFRPFTPSVLLERAAEYFELNIESPFMLLAVYVKPGKAKYIPAITHIDNTARVQTVTRDVNERYYDMIKAFDKITGIPMILETSFNVAGEPIVETPEDAIRCFLSTDIDVLCIGRYFITKSK
;
A
#
# COMPACT_ATOMS: atom_id res chain seq x y z
N MET A 1 6.77 -30.15 19.80
CA MET A 1 5.41 -29.59 19.65
C MET A 1 5.19 -29.37 18.17
N ARG A 2 4.01 -29.67 17.62
CA ARG A 2 3.74 -29.30 16.22
C ARG A 2 3.60 -27.78 16.17
N ASN A 3 4.18 -27.13 15.16
CA ASN A 3 4.04 -25.70 14.93
C ASN A 3 2.57 -25.37 14.64
N ASP A 4 2.10 -24.20 15.06
CA ASP A 4 0.78 -23.69 14.70
C ASP A 4 0.89 -22.95 13.35
N VAL A 5 0.44 -23.61 12.30
CA VAL A 5 0.56 -23.14 10.91
C VAL A 5 -0.77 -22.57 10.45
N ILE A 6 -0.75 -21.28 10.11
CA ILE A 6 -1.93 -20.52 9.68
C ILE A 6 -1.70 -20.02 8.25
N LEU A 7 -2.62 -20.35 7.35
CA LEU A 7 -2.75 -19.71 6.05
C LEU A 7 -3.85 -18.66 6.10
N SER A 8 -3.56 -17.47 5.64
CA SER A 8 -4.54 -16.38 5.57
C SER A 8 -4.64 -15.84 4.15
N PHE A 9 -5.87 -15.65 3.69
CA PHE A 9 -6.17 -15.11 2.36
C PHE A 9 -7.14 -13.96 2.46
N CYS A 10 -6.82 -12.86 1.78
CA CYS A 10 -7.72 -11.74 1.59
C CYS A 10 -8.03 -11.55 0.11
N LEU A 11 -9.29 -11.76 -0.25
CA LEU A 11 -9.83 -11.38 -1.56
C LEU A 11 -10.53 -10.04 -1.42
N SER A 12 -10.05 -9.01 -2.10
CA SER A 12 -10.68 -7.68 -2.12
C SER A 12 -11.01 -7.25 -3.55
N GLY A 13 -11.69 -6.12 -3.69
CA GLY A 13 -11.91 -5.48 -5.00
C GLY A 13 -10.64 -4.93 -5.64
N HIS A 14 -9.52 -4.94 -4.91
CA HIS A 14 -8.26 -4.33 -5.31
C HIS A 14 -7.12 -5.34 -5.49
N GLY A 15 -7.35 -6.61 -5.17
CA GLY A 15 -6.36 -7.68 -5.31
C GLY A 15 -6.71 -8.93 -4.53
N PHE A 16 -5.83 -9.92 -4.63
CA PHE A 16 -5.86 -11.14 -3.86
C PHE A 16 -4.48 -11.35 -3.24
N SER A 17 -4.42 -11.52 -1.92
CA SER A 17 -3.19 -11.69 -1.17
C SER A 17 -3.24 -12.91 -0.27
N GLY A 18 -2.06 -13.44 0.05
CA GLY A 18 -1.92 -14.58 0.94
C GLY A 18 -0.73 -14.45 1.88
N VAL A 19 -0.88 -15.03 3.06
CA VAL A 19 0.09 -15.02 4.16
C VAL A 19 0.23 -16.41 4.75
N LEU A 20 1.46 -16.82 5.00
CA LEU A 20 1.81 -17.95 5.84
C LEU A 20 2.34 -17.42 7.18
N CYS A 21 1.71 -17.82 8.26
CA CYS A 21 2.11 -17.49 9.63
C CYS A 21 2.40 -18.79 10.40
N ILE A 22 3.56 -18.88 11.03
CA ILE A 22 4.01 -20.05 11.81
C ILE A 22 4.29 -19.59 13.23
N ASP A 23 3.60 -20.19 14.22
CA ASP A 23 3.75 -19.88 15.65
C ASP A 23 3.60 -18.38 15.96
N GLY A 24 2.73 -17.68 15.21
CA GLY A 24 2.46 -16.26 15.35
C GLY A 24 3.46 -15.34 14.66
N ILE A 25 4.38 -15.87 13.87
CA ILE A 25 5.35 -15.11 13.08
C ILE A 25 4.94 -15.16 11.60
N VAL A 26 4.71 -14.01 11.00
CA VAL A 26 4.49 -13.90 9.55
C VAL A 26 5.78 -14.23 8.82
N THR A 27 5.81 -15.38 8.13
CA THR A 27 7.01 -15.90 7.49
C THR A 27 7.08 -15.61 5.98
N ILE A 28 5.93 -15.73 5.31
CA ILE A 28 5.80 -15.47 3.87
C ILE A 28 4.52 -14.66 3.64
N ALA A 29 4.60 -13.67 2.77
CA ALA A 29 3.44 -12.95 2.28
C ALA A 29 3.65 -12.50 0.82
N THR A 30 2.60 -12.60 0.02
CA THR A 30 2.61 -12.11 -1.37
C THR A 30 1.22 -11.75 -1.84
N SER A 31 1.14 -11.00 -2.94
CA SER A 31 -0.10 -10.72 -3.65
C SER A 31 -0.09 -11.39 -5.02
N LEU A 32 -1.27 -11.76 -5.51
CA LEU A 32 -1.44 -12.46 -6.78
C LEU A 32 -0.83 -11.69 -7.96
N GLU A 33 -0.93 -10.37 -7.96
CA GLU A 33 -0.34 -9.51 -9.00
C GLU A 33 1.15 -9.74 -9.21
N ARG A 34 1.89 -10.07 -8.13
CA ARG A 34 3.33 -10.36 -8.19
C ARG A 34 3.62 -11.62 -9.00
N LEU A 35 2.73 -12.60 -8.91
CA LEU A 35 2.87 -13.92 -9.53
C LEU A 35 2.35 -13.94 -10.98
N THR A 36 1.20 -13.29 -11.23
CA THR A 36 0.58 -13.25 -12.56
C THR A 36 1.14 -12.15 -13.46
N ARG A 37 1.89 -11.21 -12.91
CA ARG A 37 2.40 -10.00 -13.58
C ARG A 37 1.29 -9.05 -14.08
N VAL A 38 0.08 -9.19 -13.57
CA VAL A 38 -1.08 -8.34 -13.87
C VAL A 38 -1.39 -7.47 -12.67
N LYS A 39 -1.21 -6.15 -12.81
CA LYS A 39 -1.39 -5.19 -11.72
C LYS A 39 -2.82 -5.20 -11.20
N ASN A 40 -2.98 -5.23 -9.87
CA ASN A 40 -4.26 -5.36 -9.16
C ASN A 40 -5.05 -6.60 -9.61
N ASP A 41 -4.36 -7.70 -9.91
CA ASP A 41 -5.01 -8.94 -10.33
C ASP A 41 -5.86 -9.53 -9.21
N ILE A 42 -7.04 -9.97 -9.58
CA ILE A 42 -8.04 -10.56 -8.68
C ILE A 42 -8.25 -12.03 -9.03
N LEU A 43 -8.66 -12.81 -8.04
CA LEU A 43 -8.86 -14.25 -8.19
C LEU A 43 -9.87 -14.60 -9.29
N LEU A 44 -10.97 -13.86 -9.33
CA LEU A 44 -12.06 -14.06 -10.28
C LEU A 44 -12.41 -12.72 -10.95
N PRO A 45 -12.76 -12.73 -12.24
CA PRO A 45 -13.23 -11.52 -12.90
C PRO A 45 -14.49 -11.00 -12.18
N ILE A 46 -14.48 -9.71 -11.89
CA ILE A 46 -15.65 -9.04 -11.34
C ILE A 46 -16.71 -9.01 -12.45
N SER A 47 -17.85 -9.67 -12.24
CA SER A 47 -18.95 -9.60 -13.19
C SER A 47 -19.58 -8.20 -13.21
N ASN A 48 -20.25 -7.81 -14.30
CA ASN A 48 -21.00 -6.54 -14.34
C ASN A 48 -22.06 -6.46 -13.21
N ALA A 49 -22.62 -7.60 -12.79
CA ALA A 49 -23.54 -7.66 -11.65
C ALA A 49 -22.82 -7.35 -10.33
N ASP A 50 -21.57 -7.76 -10.17
CA ASP A 50 -20.75 -7.47 -9.01
C ASP A 50 -20.34 -6.00 -8.93
N LEU A 51 -20.01 -5.37 -10.07
CA LEU A 51 -19.76 -3.92 -10.14
C LEU A 51 -21.00 -3.11 -9.75
N LEU A 52 -22.19 -3.59 -10.08
CA LEU A 52 -23.46 -2.99 -9.68
C LEU A 52 -23.75 -3.17 -8.19
N THR A 53 -23.38 -4.31 -7.60
CA THR A 53 -23.54 -4.59 -6.15
C THR A 53 -22.64 -3.71 -5.28
N PHE A 54 -21.50 -3.23 -5.79
CA PHE A 54 -20.55 -2.39 -5.05
C PHE A 54 -20.83 -0.89 -5.12
N GLY A 55 -21.98 -0.46 -5.68
CA GLY A 55 -22.40 0.95 -5.65
C GLY A 55 -21.47 1.94 -6.38
N TRP A 56 -20.49 1.46 -7.14
CA TRP A 56 -19.53 2.31 -7.85
C TRP A 56 -20.13 3.05 -9.04
N ASN A 57 -21.34 2.70 -9.48
CA ASN A 57 -22.05 3.38 -10.57
C ASN A 57 -23.06 4.44 -10.12
N GLY A 58 -23.13 4.75 -8.82
CA GLY A 58 -23.80 5.96 -8.32
C GLY A 58 -25.34 5.97 -8.44
N ASP A 59 -26.04 4.85 -8.60
CA ASP A 59 -27.49 4.80 -8.61
C ASP A 59 -28.03 4.47 -7.20
N PRO A 60 -28.72 5.44 -6.52
CA PRO A 60 -29.31 5.21 -5.20
C PRO A 60 -30.42 4.17 -5.16
N GLU A 61 -31.12 3.92 -6.28
CA GLU A 61 -32.18 2.91 -6.35
C GLU A 61 -31.59 1.50 -6.33
N ILE A 62 -30.39 1.31 -6.91
CA ILE A 62 -29.65 0.05 -6.81
C ILE A 62 -29.17 -0.18 -5.39
N TYR A 63 -28.77 0.89 -4.70
CA TYR A 63 -28.34 0.86 -3.29
C TYR A 63 -29.51 0.46 -2.36
N LYS A 64 -30.70 1.04 -2.55
CA LYS A 64 -31.91 0.68 -1.78
C LYS A 64 -32.33 -0.77 -2.01
N LYS A 65 -32.29 -1.24 -3.25
CA LYS A 65 -32.65 -2.61 -3.61
C LYS A 65 -31.74 -3.66 -3.00
N ASN A 66 -30.47 -3.32 -2.76
CA ASN A 66 -29.47 -4.22 -2.16
C ASN A 66 -29.44 -4.14 -0.63
N LEU A 67 -30.00 -3.07 -0.01
CA LEU A 67 -30.16 -2.95 1.44
C LEU A 67 -31.34 -3.75 2.00
N ASP A 68 -32.35 -4.05 1.16
CA ASP A 68 -33.53 -4.84 1.54
C ASP A 68 -33.31 -6.37 1.41
N LEU A 69 -32.14 -6.80 0.92
CA LEU A 69 -31.80 -8.22 0.90
C LEU A 69 -31.17 -8.56 2.27
N PRO A 70 -31.71 -9.54 3.01
CA PRO A 70 -31.00 -10.10 4.15
C PRO A 70 -29.69 -10.65 3.61
N PHE A 71 -28.58 -10.05 4.01
CA PHE A 71 -27.24 -10.57 3.71
C PHE A 71 -27.08 -11.90 4.45
N ASP A 72 -27.53 -12.95 3.81
CA ASP A 72 -27.24 -14.30 4.20
C ASP A 72 -25.82 -14.61 3.72
N LEU A 73 -24.85 -14.60 4.64
CA LEU A 73 -23.47 -14.99 4.37
C LEU A 73 -23.37 -16.44 3.83
N GLU A 74 -24.45 -17.22 3.95
CA GLU A 74 -24.58 -18.57 3.41
C GLU A 74 -24.95 -18.59 1.91
N ASN A 75 -25.53 -17.52 1.36
CA ASN A 75 -25.87 -17.40 -0.06
C ASN A 75 -24.82 -16.60 -0.84
N ASP A 76 -23.59 -17.10 -0.88
CA ASP A 76 -22.58 -16.66 -1.81
C ASP A 76 -23.01 -17.02 -3.25
N TYR A 77 -23.29 -16.01 -4.06
CA TYR A 77 -24.11 -16.03 -5.29
C TYR A 77 -23.64 -16.95 -6.43
N SER A 78 -22.52 -17.65 -6.28
CA SER A 78 -22.14 -18.73 -7.17
C SER A 78 -21.16 -19.68 -6.49
N PHE A 79 -21.45 -20.96 -6.54
CA PHE A 79 -20.46 -21.98 -6.21
C PHE A 79 -19.26 -21.83 -7.14
N VAL A 80 -18.09 -21.64 -6.58
CA VAL A 80 -16.83 -21.58 -7.30
C VAL A 80 -16.03 -22.84 -7.00
N ASP A 81 -15.68 -23.54 -8.05
CA ASP A 81 -14.84 -24.73 -7.95
C ASP A 81 -13.37 -24.31 -7.83
N PHE A 82 -12.86 -24.23 -6.59
CA PHE A 82 -11.48 -23.83 -6.29
C PHE A 82 -10.45 -24.77 -6.91
N ASP A 83 -10.82 -26.03 -7.23
CA ASP A 83 -9.94 -26.97 -7.93
C ASP A 83 -9.59 -26.51 -9.36
N LYS A 84 -10.43 -25.69 -9.96
CA LYS A 84 -10.26 -25.15 -11.32
C LYS A 84 -9.69 -23.74 -11.36
N LEU A 85 -9.29 -23.17 -10.22
CA LEU A 85 -8.77 -21.82 -10.15
C LEU A 85 -7.24 -21.81 -10.17
N ASP A 86 -6.63 -21.79 -11.35
CA ASP A 86 -5.17 -21.75 -11.52
C ASP A 86 -4.51 -20.62 -10.70
N LYS A 87 -5.14 -19.43 -10.66
CA LYS A 87 -4.63 -18.29 -9.90
C LYS A 87 -4.63 -18.56 -8.39
N PHE A 88 -5.62 -19.25 -7.87
CA PHE A 88 -5.66 -19.65 -6.47
C PHE A 88 -4.54 -20.64 -6.16
N HIS A 89 -4.37 -21.65 -6.99
CA HIS A 89 -3.30 -22.64 -6.84
C HIS A 89 -1.91 -22.01 -6.96
N LEU A 90 -1.74 -21.04 -7.87
CA LEU A 90 -0.49 -20.31 -8.00
C LEU A 90 -0.10 -19.60 -6.70
N LEU A 91 -1.05 -18.90 -6.06
CA LEU A 91 -0.80 -18.21 -4.79
C LEU A 91 -0.60 -19.23 -3.64
N LEU A 92 -1.46 -20.24 -3.53
CA LEU A 92 -1.36 -21.28 -2.50
C LEU A 92 -0.02 -22.02 -2.57
N ASN A 93 0.38 -22.50 -3.75
CA ASN A 93 1.63 -23.22 -3.94
C ASN A 93 2.84 -22.32 -3.65
N TYR A 94 2.81 -21.03 -4.06
CA TYR A 94 3.87 -20.09 -3.71
C TYR A 94 4.08 -20.01 -2.18
N LEU A 95 3.00 -19.89 -1.40
CA LEU A 95 3.08 -19.79 0.06
C LEU A 95 3.62 -21.09 0.68
N LEU A 96 3.15 -22.24 0.22
CA LEU A 96 3.56 -23.54 0.72
C LEU A 96 5.02 -23.84 0.37
N ASP A 97 5.41 -23.63 -0.90
CA ASP A 97 6.77 -23.88 -1.38
C ASP A 97 7.79 -22.92 -0.72
N ALA A 98 7.46 -21.63 -0.63
CA ALA A 98 8.35 -20.65 0.01
C ALA A 98 8.52 -20.86 1.51
N GLY A 99 7.53 -21.49 2.16
CA GLY A 99 7.55 -21.83 3.58
C GLY A 99 8.06 -23.23 3.88
N ASP A 100 8.35 -24.05 2.86
CA ASP A 100 8.67 -25.49 2.98
C ASP A 100 7.60 -26.25 3.82
N ILE A 101 6.31 -26.00 3.52
CA ILE A 101 5.15 -26.51 4.23
C ILE A 101 4.26 -27.29 3.28
N ARG A 102 3.62 -28.34 3.77
CA ARG A 102 2.56 -29.07 3.06
C ARG A 102 1.19 -28.63 3.56
N LEU A 103 0.16 -28.73 2.73
CA LEU A 103 -1.21 -28.41 3.14
C LEU A 103 -1.69 -29.21 4.36
N ASN A 104 -1.21 -30.44 4.54
CA ASN A 104 -1.52 -31.28 5.69
C ASN A 104 -0.90 -30.79 7.02
N ASP A 105 0.07 -29.90 6.95
CA ASP A 105 0.69 -29.30 8.14
C ASP A 105 -0.07 -28.06 8.60
N VAL A 106 -1.00 -27.56 7.77
CA VAL A 106 -1.82 -26.36 8.07
C VAL A 106 -2.90 -26.70 9.12
N ASN A 107 -2.94 -25.92 10.20
CA ASN A 107 -3.91 -26.08 11.29
C ASN A 107 -5.12 -25.16 11.09
N THR A 108 -4.89 -23.94 10.59
CA THR A 108 -5.92 -22.92 10.48
C THR A 108 -5.85 -22.24 9.12
N VAL A 109 -7.03 -22.02 8.53
CA VAL A 109 -7.19 -21.19 7.35
C VAL A 109 -8.08 -20.01 7.73
N VAL A 110 -7.60 -18.81 7.44
CA VAL A 110 -8.38 -17.56 7.58
C VAL A 110 -8.68 -17.05 6.19
N TYR A 111 -9.94 -16.82 5.90
CA TYR A 111 -10.37 -16.41 4.58
C TYR A 111 -11.45 -15.35 4.68
N SER A 112 -11.31 -14.26 3.96
CA SER A 112 -12.29 -13.19 4.00
C SER A 112 -12.78 -12.77 2.63
N TYR A 113 -13.98 -12.24 2.65
CA TYR A 113 -14.68 -11.57 1.59
C TYR A 113 -15.61 -12.50 0.78
N ARG A 114 -15.28 -12.90 -0.44
CA ARG A 114 -16.20 -13.63 -1.34
C ARG A 114 -15.91 -15.13 -1.39
N HIS A 115 -16.93 -15.90 -1.75
CA HIS A 115 -16.80 -17.35 -1.97
C HIS A 115 -16.29 -18.13 -0.76
N VAL A 116 -16.65 -17.65 0.45
CA VAL A 116 -16.21 -18.21 1.74
C VAL A 116 -16.56 -19.71 1.84
N GLU A 117 -17.79 -20.13 1.47
CA GLU A 117 -18.20 -21.52 1.55
C GLU A 117 -17.49 -22.42 0.54
N SER A 118 -17.22 -21.91 -0.67
CA SER A 118 -16.43 -22.63 -1.66
C SER A 118 -14.99 -22.84 -1.19
N ALA A 119 -14.37 -21.80 -0.61
CA ALA A 119 -13.04 -21.90 -0.01
C ALA A 119 -13.03 -22.86 1.20
N ARG A 120 -14.02 -22.75 2.09
CA ARG A 120 -14.16 -23.64 3.26
C ARG A 120 -14.23 -25.10 2.81
N ARG A 121 -15.07 -25.42 1.83
CA ARG A 121 -15.20 -26.76 1.28
C ARG A 121 -13.87 -27.24 0.70
N TYR A 122 -13.21 -26.45 -0.12
CA TYR A 122 -11.91 -26.80 -0.72
C TYR A 122 -10.90 -27.26 0.33
N PHE A 123 -10.74 -26.50 1.43
CA PHE A 123 -9.78 -26.84 2.48
C PHE A 123 -10.24 -28.01 3.36
N LYS A 124 -11.53 -28.07 3.72
CA LYS A 124 -12.08 -29.14 4.55
C LYS A 124 -12.10 -30.51 3.86
N ASP A 125 -12.34 -30.55 2.55
CA ASP A 125 -12.30 -31.80 1.78
C ASP A 125 -10.87 -32.39 1.73
N ARG A 126 -9.83 -31.54 1.82
CA ARG A 126 -8.41 -31.97 1.81
C ARG A 126 -7.86 -32.26 3.20
N ASN A 127 -8.28 -31.52 4.18
CA ASN A 127 -7.90 -31.71 5.57
C ASN A 127 -9.07 -31.32 6.50
N PRO A 128 -9.93 -32.28 6.90
CA PRO A 128 -11.08 -32.02 7.76
C PRO A 128 -10.73 -31.41 9.12
N ALA A 129 -9.48 -31.59 9.59
CA ALA A 129 -9.01 -31.04 10.86
C ALA A 129 -8.70 -29.53 10.80
N ILE A 130 -8.59 -28.92 9.61
CA ILE A 130 -8.33 -27.48 9.49
C ILE A 130 -9.44 -26.69 10.20
N GLU A 131 -9.05 -25.80 11.09
CA GLU A 131 -9.93 -24.74 11.57
C GLU A 131 -10.12 -23.68 10.49
N PHE A 132 -11.37 -23.29 10.18
CA PHE A 132 -11.65 -22.29 9.14
C PHE A 132 -12.32 -21.07 9.78
N ILE A 133 -11.64 -19.92 9.70
CA ILE A 133 -12.05 -18.66 10.33
C ILE A 133 -12.42 -17.64 9.28
N VAL A 134 -13.55 -16.95 9.48
CA VAL A 134 -14.00 -15.81 8.68
C VAL A 134 -13.98 -14.56 9.55
N PRO A 135 -13.01 -13.66 9.37
CA PRO A 135 -12.86 -12.50 10.22
C PRO A 135 -13.68 -11.30 9.73
N ASP A 136 -13.93 -10.36 10.64
CA ASP A 136 -14.45 -9.05 10.32
C ASP A 136 -13.42 -8.20 9.56
N HIS A 137 -13.85 -7.44 8.54
CA HIS A 137 -12.98 -6.64 7.69
C HIS A 137 -12.24 -5.54 8.47
N HIS A 138 -12.97 -4.61 9.11
CA HIS A 138 -12.35 -3.49 9.81
C HIS A 138 -11.66 -3.90 11.12
N PHE A 139 -12.16 -4.95 11.78
CA PHE A 139 -11.44 -5.53 12.90
C PHE A 139 -10.12 -6.17 12.45
N SER A 140 -10.09 -6.77 11.27
CA SER A 140 -8.84 -7.27 10.67
C SER A 140 -7.85 -6.14 10.37
N HIS A 141 -8.32 -4.97 9.90
CA HIS A 141 -7.49 -3.78 9.77
C HIS A 141 -6.97 -3.28 11.13
N ALA A 142 -7.78 -3.31 12.18
CA ALA A 142 -7.31 -2.95 13.52
C ALA A 142 -6.24 -3.93 14.02
N CYS A 143 -6.41 -5.23 13.75
CA CYS A 143 -5.38 -6.25 14.02
C CYS A 143 -4.11 -6.02 13.20
N GLN A 144 -4.24 -5.69 11.90
CA GLN A 144 -3.12 -5.36 11.01
C GLN A 144 -2.33 -4.13 11.49
N ALA A 145 -3.03 -3.12 12.02
CA ALA A 145 -2.39 -1.92 12.55
C ALA A 145 -1.64 -2.19 13.85
N PHE A 146 -2.26 -2.91 14.79
CA PHE A 146 -1.79 -2.98 16.17
C PHE A 146 -0.96 -4.22 16.49
N LEU A 147 -1.41 -5.43 16.10
CA LEU A 147 -0.75 -6.65 16.54
C LEU A 147 0.71 -6.78 16.08
N PRO A 148 1.10 -6.34 14.88
CA PRO A 148 2.50 -6.35 14.44
C PRO A 148 3.25 -5.04 14.78
N SER A 149 2.64 -4.11 15.51
CA SER A 149 3.30 -2.87 15.92
C SER A 149 4.30 -3.11 17.05
N PRO A 150 5.27 -2.19 17.28
CA PRO A 150 6.20 -2.30 18.41
C PRO A 150 5.58 -1.92 19.76
N PHE A 151 4.31 -1.50 19.81
CA PHE A 151 3.68 -0.93 20.99
C PHE A 151 2.95 -1.99 21.81
N GLU A 152 3.10 -1.96 23.13
CA GLU A 152 2.32 -2.79 24.06
C GLU A 152 0.87 -2.29 24.17
N GLU A 153 0.66 -0.97 23.97
CA GLU A 153 -0.63 -0.33 23.91
C GLU A 153 -0.62 0.80 22.86
N ALA A 154 -1.75 1.02 22.20
CA ALA A 154 -1.89 2.10 21.22
C ALA A 154 -3.37 2.45 20.97
N ALA A 155 -3.60 3.71 20.61
CA ALA A 155 -4.79 4.10 19.88
C ALA A 155 -4.72 3.54 18.44
N ILE A 156 -5.84 3.14 17.87
CA ILE A 156 -5.91 2.52 16.55
C ILE A 156 -6.88 3.31 15.68
N MET A 157 -6.41 3.78 14.53
CA MET A 157 -7.19 4.51 13.54
C MET A 157 -7.27 3.72 12.25
N VAL A 158 -8.43 3.14 11.96
CA VAL A 158 -8.72 2.47 10.69
C VAL A 158 -9.55 3.39 9.83
N VAL A 159 -8.98 3.88 8.73
CA VAL A 159 -9.66 4.76 7.77
C VAL A 159 -9.55 4.16 6.37
N ASP A 160 -10.69 3.75 5.84
CA ASP A 160 -10.75 3.02 4.59
C ASP A 160 -11.79 3.59 3.61
N GLY A 161 -11.89 3.00 2.42
CA GLY A 161 -12.93 3.31 1.45
C GLY A 161 -14.26 2.69 1.84
N GLN A 162 -14.28 1.37 1.94
CA GLN A 162 -15.47 0.58 2.22
C GLN A 162 -15.07 -0.85 2.58
N GLY A 163 -15.66 -1.40 3.63
CA GLY A 163 -15.54 -2.81 4.00
C GLY A 163 -16.78 -3.62 3.67
N VAL A 164 -16.67 -4.91 3.90
CA VAL A 164 -17.79 -5.86 3.70
C VAL A 164 -18.86 -5.64 4.77
N PRO A 165 -20.18 -5.63 4.42
CA PRO A 165 -21.24 -5.60 5.39
C PRO A 165 -21.18 -6.82 6.30
N LEU A 166 -21.53 -6.62 7.57
CA LEU A 166 -21.56 -7.68 8.57
C LEU A 166 -22.96 -7.90 9.09
N ALA A 167 -23.27 -9.13 9.48
CA ALA A 167 -24.51 -9.48 10.13
C ALA A 167 -24.77 -8.65 11.42
N ARG A 168 -23.69 -8.30 12.17
CA ARG A 168 -23.77 -7.48 13.40
C ARG A 168 -24.18 -6.03 13.17
N THR A 169 -24.01 -5.49 11.95
CA THR A 169 -24.34 -4.10 11.60
C THR A 169 -25.70 -3.98 10.94
N ASN A 170 -26.55 -5.00 10.99
CA ASN A 170 -27.85 -5.06 10.29
C ASN A 170 -27.75 -4.74 8.78
N GLY A 171 -26.61 -5.09 8.16
CA GLY A 171 -26.33 -4.83 6.76
C GLY A 171 -25.72 -3.45 6.46
N ASP A 172 -25.50 -2.60 7.45
CA ASP A 172 -24.82 -1.33 7.25
C ASP A 172 -23.35 -1.56 6.90
N GLN A 173 -22.89 -0.87 5.88
CA GLN A 173 -21.49 -0.90 5.47
C GLN A 173 -20.67 0.10 6.28
N LEU A 174 -19.47 -0.32 6.63
CA LEU A 174 -18.49 0.52 7.34
C LEU A 174 -17.37 0.95 6.41
N SER A 175 -16.69 2.03 6.79
CA SER A 175 -15.49 2.55 6.14
C SER A 175 -14.30 2.69 7.10
N GLY A 176 -14.43 2.19 8.31
CA GLY A 176 -13.36 2.21 9.29
C GLY A 176 -13.85 2.03 10.71
N CYS A 177 -12.91 2.12 11.63
CA CYS A 177 -13.20 2.15 13.06
C CYS A 177 -12.08 2.86 13.83
N LEU A 178 -12.41 3.36 15.01
CA LEU A 178 -11.47 3.86 15.99
C LEU A 178 -11.46 2.89 17.17
N ALA A 179 -10.27 2.50 17.61
CA ALA A 179 -10.11 1.46 18.61
C ALA A 179 -8.95 1.76 19.57
N TYR A 180 -8.87 0.97 20.62
CA TYR A 180 -7.74 0.92 21.55
C TYR A 180 -7.24 -0.52 21.67
N GLY A 181 -5.94 -0.68 21.56
CA GLY A 181 -5.25 -1.96 21.70
C GLY A 181 -4.36 -2.01 22.93
N GLU A 182 -4.42 -3.12 23.67
CA GLU A 182 -3.50 -3.42 24.77
C GLU A 182 -3.15 -4.90 24.77
N LYS A 183 -1.86 -5.23 24.74
CA LYS A 183 -1.36 -6.60 24.60
C LYS A 183 -1.92 -7.26 23.32
N SER A 184 -2.78 -8.28 23.44
CA SER A 184 -3.46 -8.92 22.30
C SER A 184 -4.94 -8.51 22.21
N ASN A 185 -5.44 -7.67 23.09
CA ASN A 185 -6.83 -7.23 23.10
C ASN A 185 -7.00 -5.97 22.26
N ILE A 186 -8.07 -5.92 21.47
CA ILE A 186 -8.47 -4.75 20.71
C ILE A 186 -9.93 -4.44 21.03
N ASN A 187 -10.17 -3.24 21.52
CA ASN A 187 -11.50 -2.74 21.87
C ASN A 187 -11.91 -1.66 20.87
N ILE A 188 -12.97 -1.92 20.10
CA ILE A 188 -13.55 -0.92 19.19
C ILE A 188 -14.28 0.14 20.02
N LEU A 189 -13.86 1.38 19.89
CA LEU A 189 -14.48 2.53 20.56
C LEU A 189 -15.65 3.07 19.75
N THR A 190 -15.50 3.12 18.44
CA THR A 190 -16.55 3.54 17.51
C THR A 190 -16.29 3.03 16.09
N GLU A 191 -17.36 2.89 15.31
CA GLU A 191 -17.34 2.48 13.91
C GLU A 191 -17.67 3.69 13.02
N ILE A 192 -17.08 3.75 11.84
CA ILE A 192 -17.29 4.83 10.87
C ILE A 192 -18.17 4.28 9.74
N PRO A 193 -19.43 4.75 9.60
CA PRO A 193 -20.30 4.33 8.52
C PRO A 193 -19.75 4.70 7.14
N VAL A 194 -20.07 3.91 6.11
CA VAL A 194 -19.64 4.21 4.73
C VAL A 194 -20.11 5.57 4.23
N ALA A 195 -21.26 6.06 4.72
CA ALA A 195 -21.75 7.41 4.40
C ALA A 195 -20.81 8.54 4.87
N GLN A 196 -19.82 8.22 5.70
CA GLN A 196 -18.81 9.13 6.22
C GLN A 196 -17.40 8.77 5.71
N SER A 197 -17.30 7.93 4.69
CA SER A 197 -16.04 7.40 4.20
C SER A 197 -15.12 8.48 3.62
N LEU A 198 -14.00 8.70 4.29
CA LEU A 198 -12.94 9.58 3.81
C LEU A 198 -12.26 9.00 2.56
N GLY A 199 -11.98 7.70 2.55
CA GLY A 199 -11.39 7.02 1.39
C GLY A 199 -12.32 7.07 0.17
N GLY A 200 -13.63 6.93 0.38
CA GLY A 200 -14.62 7.07 -0.68
C GLY A 200 -14.69 8.50 -1.25
N ILE A 201 -14.62 9.52 -0.39
CA ILE A 201 -14.52 10.93 -0.83
C ILE A 201 -13.27 11.11 -1.70
N TYR A 202 -12.12 10.65 -1.22
CA TYR A 202 -10.84 10.77 -1.94
C TYR A 202 -10.89 10.07 -3.31
N ALA A 203 -11.42 8.85 -3.36
CA ALA A 203 -11.60 8.09 -4.60
C ALA A 203 -12.55 8.79 -5.59
N ALA A 204 -13.62 9.42 -5.10
CA ALA A 204 -14.53 10.19 -5.93
C ALA A 204 -13.84 11.40 -6.57
N PHE A 205 -13.05 12.16 -5.80
CA PHE A 205 -12.26 13.28 -6.34
C PHE A 205 -11.18 12.79 -7.33
N THR A 206 -10.55 11.64 -7.05
CA THR A 206 -9.59 11.01 -7.97
C THR A 206 -10.21 10.78 -9.34
N LYS A 207 -11.46 10.28 -9.39
CA LYS A 207 -12.21 10.13 -10.65
C LYS A 207 -12.58 11.47 -11.28
N MET A 208 -12.97 12.47 -10.50
CA MET A 208 -13.30 13.81 -11.00
C MET A 208 -12.12 14.47 -11.69
N VAL A 209 -10.91 14.34 -11.14
CA VAL A 209 -9.69 14.86 -11.77
C VAL A 209 -9.19 13.99 -12.93
N GLY A 210 -9.94 12.94 -13.32
CA GLY A 210 -9.73 12.13 -14.51
C GLY A 210 -8.76 10.96 -14.35
N PHE A 211 -8.45 10.55 -13.12
CA PHE A 211 -7.69 9.33 -12.84
C PHE A 211 -8.62 8.13 -12.64
N LYS A 212 -8.04 6.93 -12.72
CA LYS A 212 -8.79 5.69 -12.53
C LYS A 212 -8.91 5.33 -11.04
N THR A 213 -9.77 4.37 -10.75
CA THR A 213 -9.79 3.68 -9.45
C THR A 213 -8.42 3.09 -9.15
N ASN A 214 -7.99 3.13 -7.90
CA ASN A 214 -6.65 2.73 -7.43
C ASN A 214 -5.50 3.63 -7.93
N GLU A 215 -5.81 4.85 -8.38
CA GLU A 215 -4.83 5.85 -8.75
C GLU A 215 -4.84 7.08 -7.81
N GLU A 216 -5.35 6.93 -6.58
CA GLU A 216 -5.44 7.97 -5.55
C GLU A 216 -4.07 8.61 -5.25
N GLY A 217 -3.00 7.82 -5.37
CA GLY A 217 -1.63 8.33 -5.27
C GLY A 217 -1.24 9.35 -6.34
N LYS A 218 -1.94 9.39 -7.50
CA LYS A 218 -1.74 10.47 -8.51
C LYS A 218 -2.39 11.77 -8.04
N THR A 219 -3.60 11.69 -7.46
CA THR A 219 -4.28 12.85 -6.87
C THR A 219 -3.45 13.45 -5.74
N MET A 220 -2.90 12.60 -4.84
CA MET A 220 -1.98 13.03 -3.80
C MET A 220 -0.73 13.74 -4.37
N GLY A 221 -0.10 13.16 -5.41
CA GLY A 221 1.07 13.76 -6.05
C GLY A 221 0.77 15.04 -6.84
N LEU A 222 -0.48 15.25 -7.28
CA LEU A 222 -0.93 16.44 -7.99
C LEU A 222 -1.29 17.59 -7.03
N ALA A 223 -1.72 17.27 -5.82
CA ALA A 223 -2.21 18.24 -4.83
C ALA A 223 -1.26 19.45 -4.59
N PRO A 224 0.07 19.28 -4.46
CA PRO A 224 0.99 20.41 -4.25
C PRO A 224 1.07 21.42 -5.40
N TYR A 225 0.53 21.08 -6.56
CA TYR A 225 0.47 22.00 -7.72
C TYR A 225 -0.82 22.84 -7.75
N GLY A 226 -1.76 22.59 -6.83
CA GLY A 226 -3.03 23.29 -6.71
C GLY A 226 -3.02 24.42 -5.67
N GLN A 227 -4.13 25.15 -5.62
CA GLN A 227 -4.38 26.24 -4.69
C GLN A 227 -5.69 26.00 -3.90
N ALA A 228 -5.88 26.75 -2.83
CA ALA A 228 -6.99 26.59 -1.89
C ALA A 228 -8.39 26.98 -2.41
N ARG A 229 -8.56 27.24 -3.71
CA ARG A 229 -9.80 27.75 -4.31
C ARG A 229 -11.07 27.02 -3.87
N TYR A 230 -11.03 25.69 -3.76
CA TYR A 230 -12.19 24.87 -3.42
C TYR A 230 -12.18 24.35 -1.98
N TYR A 231 -11.06 24.50 -1.28
CA TYR A 231 -10.89 23.95 0.07
C TYR A 231 -11.93 24.50 1.06
N ASP A 232 -12.08 25.83 1.15
CA ASP A 232 -13.03 26.44 2.09
C ASP A 232 -14.48 26.09 1.74
N ILE A 233 -14.80 25.99 0.44
CA ILE A 233 -16.14 25.60 -0.03
C ILE A 233 -16.47 24.18 0.45
N LEU A 234 -15.54 23.25 0.34
CA LEU A 234 -15.73 21.86 0.75
C LEU A 234 -15.71 21.73 2.27
N LYS A 235 -14.77 22.37 2.95
CA LYS A 235 -14.66 22.37 4.42
C LYS A 235 -15.94 22.88 5.08
N ASN A 236 -16.55 23.92 4.54
CA ASN A 236 -17.81 24.47 5.06
C ASN A 236 -19.02 23.53 4.91
N GLN A 237 -18.93 22.53 4.05
CA GLN A 237 -19.96 21.47 3.91
C GLN A 237 -19.77 20.34 4.92
N MET A 238 -18.62 20.27 5.59
CA MET A 238 -18.26 19.23 6.53
C MET A 238 -18.31 19.76 7.96
N LYS A 239 -18.91 19.00 8.87
CA LYS A 239 -18.95 19.33 10.30
C LYS A 239 -18.78 18.04 11.11
N PHE A 240 -17.92 18.09 12.10
CA PHE A 240 -17.83 17.02 13.08
C PHE A 240 -18.82 17.22 14.22
N ASP A 241 -19.43 16.10 14.66
CA ASP A 241 -20.23 16.02 15.87
C ASP A 241 -19.73 14.76 16.62
N GLY A 242 -18.83 14.97 17.59
CA GLY A 242 -18.02 13.86 18.10
C GLY A 242 -17.15 13.28 17.00
N VAL A 243 -17.23 11.97 16.74
CA VAL A 243 -16.53 11.29 15.62
C VAL A 243 -17.32 11.33 14.31
N ASP A 244 -18.60 11.68 14.38
CA ASP A 244 -19.46 11.69 13.20
C ASP A 244 -19.13 12.86 12.27
N LEU A 245 -18.66 12.52 11.07
CA LEU A 245 -18.50 13.48 9.99
C LEU A 245 -19.87 13.77 9.36
N LYS A 246 -20.53 14.83 9.80
CA LYS A 246 -21.80 15.28 9.22
C LYS A 246 -21.54 16.17 8.01
N ILE A 247 -22.01 15.74 6.85
CA ILE A 247 -22.05 16.55 5.64
C ILE A 247 -23.36 17.33 5.65
N ARG A 248 -23.28 18.65 5.67
CA ARG A 248 -24.46 19.51 5.71
C ARG A 248 -25.32 19.27 4.47
N ASN A 249 -26.55 18.79 4.66
CA ASN A 249 -27.56 18.63 3.62
C ASN A 249 -28.09 20.01 3.13
N SER A 250 -27.23 20.86 2.63
CA SER A 250 -27.68 22.09 1.93
C SER A 250 -28.00 21.83 0.44
N ILE A 251 -28.01 20.57 0.02
CA ILE A 251 -28.23 20.12 -1.36
C ILE A 251 -29.59 20.56 -1.90
N LYS A 252 -30.65 20.60 -1.07
CA LYS A 252 -31.99 21.03 -1.54
C LYS A 252 -32.01 22.48 -2.03
N SER A 253 -31.22 23.37 -1.46
CA SER A 253 -31.18 24.78 -1.85
C SER A 253 -30.33 25.06 -3.08
N ILE A 254 -29.35 24.21 -3.37
CA ILE A 254 -28.45 24.36 -4.54
C ILE A 254 -29.07 23.73 -5.80
N LEU A 255 -29.83 22.63 -5.66
CA LEU A 255 -30.48 21.94 -6.78
C LEU A 255 -31.65 22.71 -7.43
N THR A 256 -32.29 23.65 -6.72
CA THR A 256 -33.40 24.45 -7.28
C THR A 256 -32.96 25.44 -8.36
N GLY A 257 -31.66 25.74 -8.47
CA GLY A 257 -31.10 26.64 -9.52
C GLY A 257 -30.66 25.98 -10.82
N PHE A 258 -30.55 24.62 -10.87
CA PHE A 258 -29.88 23.94 -11.99
C PHE A 258 -30.79 22.97 -12.74
N LYS A 259 -31.73 23.49 -13.55
CA LYS A 259 -32.62 22.68 -14.38
C LYS A 259 -31.98 21.97 -15.58
N HIS A 260 -30.72 22.15 -15.86
CA HIS A 260 -30.09 21.70 -17.12
C HIS A 260 -28.81 20.84 -16.99
N ILE A 261 -28.45 20.32 -15.81
CA ILE A 261 -27.28 19.45 -15.70
C ILE A 261 -27.70 18.01 -15.93
N LYS A 262 -27.58 17.53 -17.17
CA LYS A 262 -27.88 16.13 -17.57
C LYS A 262 -26.88 15.08 -17.06
N SER A 263 -25.76 15.47 -16.47
CA SER A 263 -24.76 14.58 -15.90
C SER A 263 -24.27 15.11 -14.55
N LEU A 264 -25.15 15.03 -13.56
CA LEU A 264 -24.71 15.03 -12.19
C LEU A 264 -23.97 13.71 -11.96
N TYR A 265 -22.63 13.76 -11.93
CA TYR A 265 -21.92 12.69 -11.27
C TYR A 265 -22.40 12.70 -9.81
N LYS A 266 -23.29 11.78 -9.49
CA LYS A 266 -23.64 11.48 -8.13
C LYS A 266 -22.33 11.00 -7.48
N LEU A 267 -21.66 11.91 -6.76
CA LEU A 267 -20.73 11.45 -5.75
C LEU A 267 -21.53 10.44 -4.91
N PRO A 268 -20.96 9.25 -4.62
CA PRO A 268 -21.63 8.28 -3.76
C PRO A 268 -22.14 8.96 -2.49
N PRO A 269 -22.88 8.36 -1.61
CA PRO A 269 -23.79 8.95 -0.60
C PRO A 269 -23.22 10.08 0.28
N TYR A 270 -21.98 10.48 0.05
CA TYR A 270 -21.23 11.48 0.81
C TYR A 270 -21.76 12.90 0.76
N GLY A 271 -22.76 13.21 -0.10
CA GLY A 271 -23.46 14.52 -0.11
C GLY A 271 -22.57 15.74 -0.36
N LEU A 272 -21.29 15.58 -0.68
CA LEU A 272 -20.40 16.66 -1.09
C LEU A 272 -20.73 17.09 -2.51
N PHE A 273 -20.93 18.40 -2.70
CA PHE A 273 -21.38 18.93 -3.97
C PHE A 273 -20.46 20.04 -4.48
N LEU A 274 -19.98 19.85 -5.72
CA LEU A 274 -19.31 20.89 -6.48
C LEU A 274 -20.17 21.23 -7.72
N ALA A 275 -20.85 22.36 -7.67
CA ALA A 275 -21.69 22.79 -8.77
C ALA A 275 -20.81 23.23 -9.97
N GLY A 276 -21.18 22.79 -11.16
CA GLY A 276 -20.54 23.25 -12.41
C GLY A 276 -19.31 22.46 -12.87
N PHE A 277 -18.96 21.34 -12.18
CA PHE A 277 -17.84 20.50 -12.60
C PHE A 277 -18.25 19.36 -13.53
N THR A 278 -17.46 19.19 -14.58
CA THR A 278 -17.47 17.99 -15.42
C THR A 278 -16.18 17.22 -15.14
N ALA A 279 -16.27 15.91 -14.88
CA ALA A 279 -15.07 15.10 -14.70
C ALA A 279 -14.17 15.19 -15.95
N ARG A 280 -12.87 15.41 -15.73
CA ARG A 280 -11.87 15.44 -16.81
C ARG A 280 -11.80 14.08 -17.50
N ASN A 281 -11.72 14.07 -18.82
CA ASN A 281 -11.37 12.86 -19.54
C ASN A 281 -9.87 12.57 -19.30
N SER A 282 -9.51 11.31 -19.10
CA SER A 282 -8.11 10.90 -18.83
C SER A 282 -7.10 11.29 -19.93
N LYS A 283 -7.59 11.59 -21.14
CA LYS A 283 -6.77 12.03 -22.30
C LYS A 283 -6.58 13.54 -22.37
N ASP A 284 -7.39 14.32 -21.64
CA ASP A 284 -7.29 15.78 -21.65
C ASP A 284 -6.10 16.24 -20.78
N GLU A 285 -5.59 17.43 -21.01
CA GLU A 285 -4.58 18.04 -20.17
C GLU A 285 -5.12 18.35 -18.78
N ILE A 286 -4.24 18.29 -17.77
CA ILE A 286 -4.56 18.65 -16.39
C ILE A 286 -4.55 20.18 -16.27
N SER A 287 -5.70 20.77 -15.99
CA SER A 287 -5.85 22.21 -15.78
C SER A 287 -5.64 22.60 -14.31
N ASP A 288 -5.70 23.91 -14.02
CA ASP A 288 -5.65 24.42 -12.64
C ASP A 288 -6.84 23.93 -11.81
N THR A 289 -7.98 23.65 -12.46
CA THR A 289 -9.15 23.08 -11.78
C THR A 289 -8.85 21.74 -11.14
N GLU A 290 -8.24 20.82 -11.88
CA GLU A 290 -7.88 19.48 -11.37
C GLU A 290 -6.81 19.58 -10.28
N ARG A 291 -5.86 20.51 -10.42
CA ARG A 291 -4.84 20.77 -9.39
C ARG A 291 -5.48 21.30 -8.11
N ASP A 292 -6.37 22.29 -8.21
CA ASP A 292 -7.07 22.91 -7.07
C ASP A 292 -8.03 21.93 -6.37
N LEU A 293 -8.70 21.04 -7.12
CA LEU A 293 -9.52 19.96 -6.57
C LEU A 293 -8.67 18.93 -5.82
N SER A 294 -7.52 18.57 -6.40
CA SER A 294 -6.57 17.64 -5.74
C SER A 294 -6.03 18.24 -4.44
N PHE A 295 -5.67 19.53 -4.44
CA PHE A 295 -5.28 20.25 -3.24
C PHE A 295 -6.39 20.22 -2.18
N ALA A 296 -7.62 20.54 -2.58
CA ALA A 296 -8.74 20.63 -1.66
C ALA A 296 -9.07 19.30 -0.97
N VAL A 297 -9.14 18.18 -1.74
CA VAL A 297 -9.42 16.87 -1.15
C VAL A 297 -8.27 16.37 -0.29
N GLN A 298 -7.03 16.66 -0.67
CA GLN A 298 -5.85 16.31 0.14
C GLN A 298 -5.90 17.05 1.48
N LYS A 299 -6.12 18.36 1.47
CA LYS A 299 -6.17 19.17 2.71
C LYS A 299 -7.33 18.78 3.62
N ILE A 300 -8.49 18.44 3.06
CA ILE A 300 -9.61 17.89 3.82
C ILE A 300 -9.23 16.55 4.47
N THR A 301 -8.53 15.68 3.74
CA THR A 301 -8.09 14.39 4.27
C THR A 301 -7.16 14.58 5.46
N GLU A 302 -6.21 15.49 5.37
CA GLU A 302 -5.32 15.87 6.47
C GLU A 302 -6.11 16.36 7.69
N ASP A 303 -7.00 17.34 7.49
CA ASP A 303 -7.81 17.92 8.56
C ASP A 303 -8.67 16.86 9.28
N VAL A 304 -9.28 15.94 8.52
CA VAL A 304 -10.11 14.85 9.07
C VAL A 304 -9.26 13.88 9.87
N MET A 305 -8.13 13.43 9.31
CA MET A 305 -7.26 12.48 10.00
C MET A 305 -6.65 13.08 11.28
N ILE A 306 -6.23 14.35 11.27
CA ILE A 306 -5.75 15.06 12.47
C ILE A 306 -6.87 15.15 13.51
N TYR A 307 -8.09 15.46 13.09
CA TYR A 307 -9.23 15.53 14.00
C TYR A 307 -9.52 14.19 14.67
N LEU A 308 -9.60 13.11 13.90
CA LEU A 308 -9.82 11.75 14.42
C LEU A 308 -8.67 11.29 15.34
N ALA A 309 -7.43 11.62 14.98
CA ALA A 309 -6.27 11.33 15.82
C ALA A 309 -6.36 12.05 17.17
N ASN A 310 -6.67 13.35 17.19
CA ASN A 310 -6.83 14.11 18.44
C ASN A 310 -8.01 13.59 19.28
N TRP A 311 -9.12 13.19 18.64
CA TRP A 311 -10.23 12.56 19.36
C TRP A 311 -9.79 11.23 20.01
N LEU A 312 -9.06 10.39 19.27
CA LEU A 312 -8.50 9.14 19.79
C LEU A 312 -7.56 9.38 20.98
N TYR A 313 -6.70 10.37 20.89
CA TYR A 313 -5.82 10.75 22.00
C TYR A 313 -6.61 11.08 23.27
N GLU A 314 -7.66 11.91 23.15
CA GLU A 314 -8.50 12.27 24.28
C GLU A 314 -9.29 11.06 24.83
N ALA A 315 -9.73 10.17 23.96
CA ALA A 315 -10.49 8.99 24.35
C ALA A 315 -9.64 7.89 25.02
N THR A 316 -8.36 7.78 24.66
CA THR A 316 -7.50 6.66 25.08
C THR A 316 -6.39 7.08 26.04
N GLY A 317 -5.93 8.31 25.98
CA GLY A 317 -4.74 8.78 26.71
C GLY A 317 -3.42 8.17 26.23
N SER A 318 -3.43 7.34 25.18
CA SER A 318 -2.25 6.68 24.64
C SER A 318 -1.32 7.70 23.96
N LYS A 319 -0.02 7.45 24.04
CA LYS A 319 1.00 8.20 23.33
C LYS A 319 1.34 7.61 21.95
N ASN A 320 0.81 6.43 21.67
CA ASN A 320 1.10 5.65 20.47
C ASN A 320 -0.14 5.58 19.58
N LEU A 321 0.04 5.77 18.28
CA LEU A 321 -1.01 5.66 17.27
C LEU A 321 -0.63 4.60 16.24
N CYS A 322 -1.55 3.68 15.97
CA CYS A 322 -1.46 2.73 14.86
C CYS A 322 -2.49 3.09 13.78
N ILE A 323 -2.09 3.08 12.50
CA ILE A 323 -2.96 3.41 11.36
C ILE A 323 -3.03 2.25 10.37
N ALA A 324 -4.25 1.92 9.91
CA ALA A 324 -4.52 1.04 8.78
C ALA A 324 -5.75 1.50 7.98
N GLY A 325 -6.12 0.73 6.95
CA GLY A 325 -7.09 1.08 5.92
C GLY A 325 -6.42 1.75 4.72
N GLY A 326 -7.11 1.81 3.59
CA GLY A 326 -6.56 2.34 2.33
C GLY A 326 -6.04 3.79 2.43
N VAL A 327 -6.65 4.62 3.29
CA VAL A 327 -6.19 6.00 3.54
C VAL A 327 -4.83 6.05 4.24
N GLY A 328 -4.43 4.98 4.95
CA GLY A 328 -3.08 4.84 5.52
C GLY A 328 -1.95 4.86 4.48
N LEU A 329 -2.25 4.72 3.19
CA LEU A 329 -1.29 4.93 2.09
C LEU A 329 -1.01 6.42 1.81
N ASN A 330 -1.79 7.34 2.39
CA ASN A 330 -1.60 8.78 2.20
C ASN A 330 -0.47 9.29 3.10
N CYS A 331 0.76 9.18 2.60
CA CYS A 331 1.97 9.54 3.34
C CYS A 331 2.04 11.04 3.74
N VAL A 332 1.36 11.92 3.02
CA VAL A 332 1.27 13.35 3.36
C VAL A 332 0.38 13.53 4.59
N ALA A 333 -0.84 12.98 4.57
CA ALA A 333 -1.75 13.04 5.71
C ALA A 333 -1.17 12.35 6.95
N ASN A 334 -0.47 11.22 6.78
CA ASN A 334 0.19 10.53 7.90
C ASN A 334 1.24 11.41 8.60
N TYR A 335 2.05 12.14 7.83
CA TYR A 335 3.04 13.04 8.41
C TYR A 335 2.37 14.25 9.08
N GLU A 336 1.32 14.81 8.48
CA GLU A 336 0.54 15.89 9.10
C GLU A 336 -0.13 15.43 10.41
N VAL A 337 -0.59 14.18 10.50
CA VAL A 337 -1.06 13.59 11.77
C VAL A 337 0.06 13.53 12.80
N LEU A 338 1.26 13.07 12.42
CA LEU A 338 2.41 12.97 13.32
C LEU A 338 2.78 14.33 13.94
N ILE A 339 2.83 15.39 13.14
CA ILE A 339 3.30 16.71 13.61
C ILE A 339 2.21 17.60 14.20
N ASN A 340 0.92 17.32 13.92
CA ASN A 340 -0.21 18.16 14.36
C ASN A 340 -1.17 17.44 15.31
N SER A 341 -0.90 16.20 15.71
CA SER A 341 -1.64 15.51 16.76
C SER A 341 -0.84 15.49 18.07
N LYS A 342 -1.47 14.96 19.12
CA LYS A 342 -0.84 14.84 20.44
C LYS A 342 -0.07 13.52 20.64
N PHE A 343 0.01 12.68 19.64
CA PHE A 343 0.75 11.40 19.68
C PHE A 343 2.25 11.64 19.55
N ASP A 344 3.02 10.92 20.36
CA ASP A 344 4.48 10.96 20.31
C ASP A 344 5.03 9.98 19.27
N ASN A 345 4.33 8.86 19.05
CA ASN A 345 4.74 7.79 18.15
C ASN A 345 3.62 7.38 17.21
N ILE A 346 3.99 7.01 15.98
CA ILE A 346 3.08 6.49 14.97
C ILE A 346 3.66 5.20 14.37
N PHE A 347 2.80 4.19 14.19
CA PHE A 347 3.12 2.99 13.42
C PHE A 347 2.07 2.81 12.33
N ILE A 348 2.53 2.58 11.11
CA ILE A 348 1.70 2.32 9.95
C ILE A 348 2.23 1.05 9.31
N HIS A 349 1.39 0.02 9.20
CA HIS A 349 1.78 -1.22 8.54
C HIS A 349 2.24 -0.93 7.10
N PRO A 350 3.33 -1.54 6.59
CA PRO A 350 3.88 -1.25 5.26
C PRO A 350 2.90 -1.43 4.11
N ASN A 351 1.91 -2.31 4.29
CA ASN A 351 0.79 -2.52 3.38
C ASN A 351 -0.54 -2.27 4.12
N PRO A 352 -0.94 -1.00 4.39
CA PRO A 352 -2.03 -0.69 5.31
C PRO A 352 -3.43 -0.95 4.73
N GLY A 353 -3.57 -1.07 3.39
CA GLY A 353 -4.84 -1.37 2.71
C GLY A 353 -5.17 -2.86 2.69
N ASP A 354 -6.20 -3.21 1.91
CA ASP A 354 -6.76 -4.57 1.85
C ASP A 354 -5.75 -5.66 1.49
N ASN A 355 -4.77 -5.37 0.62
CA ASN A 355 -3.76 -6.37 0.26
C ASN A 355 -2.91 -6.81 1.46
N GLY A 356 -2.75 -5.96 2.48
CA GLY A 356 -2.06 -6.32 3.72
C GLY A 356 -2.96 -6.92 4.79
N LEU A 357 -4.26 -6.95 4.56
CA LEU A 357 -5.26 -7.42 5.52
C LEU A 357 -5.02 -8.88 5.94
N ALA A 358 -4.50 -9.70 5.02
CA ALA A 358 -4.15 -11.10 5.32
C ALA A 358 -3.17 -11.26 6.49
N VAL A 359 -2.28 -10.25 6.75
CA VAL A 359 -1.41 -10.22 7.94
C VAL A 359 -2.24 -10.03 9.20
N GLY A 360 -3.12 -9.03 9.21
CA GLY A 360 -4.02 -8.78 10.35
C GLY A 360 -4.89 -9.98 10.68
N GLN A 361 -5.40 -10.66 9.66
CA GLN A 361 -6.23 -11.86 9.79
C GLN A 361 -5.45 -13.06 10.37
N ALA A 362 -4.23 -13.29 9.91
CA ALA A 362 -3.38 -14.35 10.46
C ALA A 362 -3.06 -14.10 11.94
N LEU A 363 -2.70 -12.86 12.28
CA LEU A 363 -2.41 -12.46 13.65
C LEU A 363 -3.68 -12.43 14.53
N TYR A 364 -4.84 -12.08 13.97
CA TYR A 364 -6.13 -12.22 14.64
C TYR A 364 -6.39 -13.66 15.05
N ALA A 365 -6.22 -14.62 14.14
CA ALA A 365 -6.40 -16.03 14.45
C ALA A 365 -5.45 -16.49 15.55
N TYR A 366 -4.17 -16.12 15.47
CA TYR A 366 -3.16 -16.56 16.42
C TYR A 366 -3.26 -15.87 17.80
N ASN A 367 -3.33 -14.55 17.81
CA ASN A 367 -3.24 -13.78 19.06
C ASN A 367 -4.59 -13.60 19.75
N VAL A 368 -5.69 -13.41 18.99
CA VAL A 368 -7.00 -13.10 19.56
C VAL A 368 -7.84 -14.37 19.72
N ILE A 369 -8.07 -15.14 18.63
CA ILE A 369 -8.91 -16.34 18.70
C ILE A 369 -8.26 -17.44 19.55
N LYS A 370 -6.99 -17.75 19.30
CA LYS A 370 -6.25 -18.78 20.03
C LYS A 370 -5.64 -18.27 21.33
N ASN A 371 -5.78 -16.97 21.62
CA ASN A 371 -5.29 -16.32 22.85
C ASN A 371 -3.79 -16.54 23.10
N ASN A 372 -2.97 -16.55 22.06
CA ASN A 372 -1.52 -16.64 22.16
C ASN A 372 -0.89 -15.24 22.35
N PRO A 373 0.27 -15.14 23.03
CA PRO A 373 0.97 -13.86 23.15
C PRO A 373 1.48 -13.37 21.80
N ARG A 374 1.59 -12.06 21.66
CA ARG A 374 2.23 -11.43 20.49
C ARG A 374 3.71 -11.82 20.43
N ARG A 375 4.17 -12.19 19.24
CA ARG A 375 5.56 -12.61 18.99
C ARG A 375 6.17 -11.90 17.76
N TYR A 376 5.33 -11.32 16.91
CA TYR A 376 5.73 -10.73 15.65
C TYR A 376 5.65 -9.21 15.73
N ILE A 377 6.75 -8.56 15.36
CA ILE A 377 6.83 -7.12 15.16
C ILE A 377 7.30 -6.91 13.72
N THR A 378 6.57 -6.09 12.97
CA THR A 378 6.94 -5.74 11.59
C THR A 378 8.11 -4.77 11.60
N THR A 379 9.29 -5.26 11.32
CA THR A 379 10.50 -4.46 11.11
C THR A 379 10.86 -4.35 9.63
N THR A 380 10.34 -5.25 8.80
CA THR A 380 10.56 -5.31 7.36
C THR A 380 9.28 -5.72 6.62
N ASP A 381 9.18 -5.35 5.36
CA ASP A 381 8.14 -5.79 4.42
C ASP A 381 8.65 -6.88 3.44
N SER A 382 9.88 -7.33 3.62
CA SER A 382 10.56 -8.32 2.76
C SER A 382 10.08 -9.73 3.08
N LEU A 383 8.84 -10.04 2.71
CA LEU A 383 8.12 -11.27 3.09
C LEU A 383 7.93 -12.25 1.92
N GLY A 384 8.37 -11.91 0.70
CA GLY A 384 8.29 -12.81 -0.45
C GLY A 384 9.30 -13.97 -0.40
N LYS A 385 9.36 -14.75 -1.47
CA LYS A 385 10.28 -15.88 -1.59
C LYS A 385 11.74 -15.40 -1.64
N LEU A 386 12.62 -16.11 -0.95
CA LEU A 386 14.06 -15.93 -1.06
C LEU A 386 14.58 -16.79 -2.24
N TYR A 387 15.30 -16.15 -3.15
CA TYR A 387 16.05 -16.83 -4.20
C TYR A 387 17.51 -16.93 -3.76
N SER A 388 18.04 -18.15 -3.64
CA SER A 388 19.44 -18.37 -3.24
C SER A 388 20.42 -17.89 -4.31
N ASP A 389 21.68 -17.66 -3.93
CA ASP A 389 22.72 -17.26 -4.88
C ASP A 389 22.94 -18.37 -5.94
N GLU A 390 22.75 -19.66 -5.59
CA GLU A 390 22.84 -20.80 -6.52
C GLU A 390 21.70 -20.75 -7.55
N CYS A 391 20.47 -20.50 -7.11
CA CYS A 391 19.30 -20.35 -7.98
C CYS A 391 19.49 -19.17 -8.96
N ILE A 392 19.97 -18.03 -8.45
CA ILE A 392 20.25 -16.87 -9.30
C ILE A 392 21.37 -17.17 -10.30
N SER A 393 22.44 -17.87 -9.87
CA SER A 393 23.55 -18.30 -10.73
C SER A 393 23.09 -19.19 -11.86
N GLU A 394 22.25 -20.18 -11.55
CA GLU A 394 21.67 -21.10 -12.56
C GLU A 394 20.83 -20.31 -13.59
N ILE A 395 19.96 -19.41 -13.14
CA ILE A 395 19.12 -18.59 -14.01
C ILE A 395 19.97 -17.68 -14.89
N VAL A 396 20.95 -16.96 -14.33
CA VAL A 396 21.83 -16.05 -15.08
C VAL A 396 22.67 -16.83 -16.11
N SER A 397 23.20 -18.00 -15.74
CA SER A 397 24.03 -18.83 -16.65
C SER A 397 23.23 -19.44 -17.81
N ASN A 398 21.97 -19.81 -17.56
CA ASN A 398 21.09 -20.39 -18.55
C ASN A 398 20.35 -19.36 -19.41
N TYR A 399 20.39 -18.08 -19.05
CA TYR A 399 19.70 -17.04 -19.80
C TYR A 399 20.45 -16.66 -21.08
N SER A 400 19.75 -16.61 -22.19
CA SER A 400 20.34 -16.26 -23.49
C SER A 400 20.47 -14.74 -23.63
N PHE A 401 21.55 -14.16 -23.12
CA PHE A 401 21.85 -12.74 -23.27
C PHE A 401 22.38 -12.43 -24.68
N SER A 402 22.05 -11.24 -25.19
CA SER A 402 22.62 -10.72 -26.43
C SER A 402 24.08 -10.29 -26.25
N SER A 403 24.84 -10.20 -27.35
CA SER A 403 26.28 -9.89 -27.32
C SER A 403 26.65 -8.49 -26.79
N ASN A 404 25.66 -7.61 -26.64
CA ASN A 404 25.85 -6.29 -26.01
C ASN A 404 25.67 -6.28 -24.50
N ILE A 405 25.53 -7.45 -23.86
CA ILE A 405 25.42 -7.57 -22.41
C ILE A 405 26.74 -8.09 -21.85
N THR A 406 27.24 -7.39 -20.85
CA THR A 406 28.43 -7.84 -20.08
C THR A 406 27.98 -8.27 -18.70
N ILE A 407 28.42 -9.44 -18.27
CA ILE A 407 28.11 -10.04 -16.97
C ILE A 407 29.39 -10.18 -16.19
N GLN A 408 29.41 -9.67 -14.96
CA GLN A 408 30.49 -9.82 -13.99
C GLN A 408 29.94 -10.42 -12.71
N GLU A 409 30.61 -11.43 -12.19
CA GLU A 409 30.32 -12.01 -10.88
C GLU A 409 31.32 -11.49 -9.86
N TYR A 410 30.85 -11.22 -8.64
CA TYR A 410 31.67 -10.70 -7.54
C TYR A 410 31.57 -11.61 -6.32
N ASP A 411 32.73 -12.14 -5.88
CA ASP A 411 32.81 -12.89 -4.63
C ASP A 411 32.81 -11.96 -3.41
N ASP A 412 33.43 -10.79 -3.54
CA ASP A 412 33.42 -9.73 -2.51
C ASP A 412 32.25 -8.78 -2.76
N LEU A 413 31.25 -8.87 -1.90
CA LEU A 413 30.06 -8.01 -1.97
C LEU A 413 30.38 -6.54 -1.67
N ASN A 414 31.41 -6.23 -0.86
CA ASN A 414 31.81 -4.84 -0.64
C ASN A 414 32.34 -4.21 -1.92
N HIS A 415 33.13 -4.97 -2.69
CA HIS A 415 33.56 -4.52 -4.00
C HIS A 415 32.39 -4.31 -4.96
N LEU A 416 31.40 -5.22 -4.97
CA LEU A 416 30.18 -5.05 -5.75
C LEU A 416 29.44 -3.75 -5.37
N TYR A 417 29.33 -3.45 -4.07
CA TYR A 417 28.66 -2.22 -3.59
C TYR A 417 29.43 -0.96 -4.00
N ASP A 418 30.75 -0.97 -3.95
CA ASP A 418 31.58 0.16 -4.41
C ASP A 418 31.39 0.38 -5.93
N VAL A 419 31.32 -0.67 -6.74
CA VAL A 419 31.07 -0.60 -8.19
C VAL A 419 29.66 -0.09 -8.47
N MET A 420 28.66 -0.57 -7.71
CA MET A 420 27.28 -0.07 -7.79
C MET A 420 27.20 1.42 -7.45
N ALA A 421 27.77 1.82 -6.32
CA ALA A 421 27.80 3.21 -5.86
C ALA A 421 28.49 4.13 -6.88
N GLY A 422 29.62 3.69 -7.46
CA GLY A 422 30.31 4.40 -8.54
C GLY A 422 29.44 4.55 -9.80
N SER A 423 28.70 3.52 -10.15
CA SER A 423 27.76 3.55 -11.28
C SER A 423 26.62 4.56 -11.05
N ILE A 424 26.03 4.56 -9.85
CA ILE A 424 24.99 5.53 -9.45
C ILE A 424 25.58 6.95 -9.49
N ALA A 425 26.75 7.16 -8.87
CA ALA A 425 27.39 8.47 -8.79
C ALA A 425 27.79 9.03 -10.17
N SER A 426 28.00 8.16 -11.16
CA SER A 426 28.24 8.55 -12.56
C SER A 426 26.97 8.90 -13.35
N GLY A 427 25.79 8.81 -12.70
CA GLY A 427 24.49 9.14 -13.29
C GLY A 427 23.83 8.02 -14.09
N LYS A 428 24.26 6.76 -13.92
CA LYS A 428 23.59 5.60 -14.51
C LYS A 428 22.30 5.29 -13.77
N ILE A 429 21.30 4.80 -14.52
CA ILE A 429 20.11 4.16 -13.94
C ILE A 429 20.46 2.72 -13.61
N THR A 430 20.32 2.35 -12.34
CA THR A 430 20.66 0.99 -11.88
C THR A 430 19.42 0.30 -11.33
N SER A 431 19.37 -1.02 -11.44
CA SER A 431 18.33 -1.85 -10.81
C SER A 431 18.97 -2.82 -9.81
N TRP A 432 18.21 -3.14 -8.76
CA TRP A 432 18.66 -3.85 -7.58
C TRP A 432 17.67 -4.96 -7.24
N PHE A 433 18.14 -6.20 -7.32
CA PHE A 433 17.38 -7.40 -6.99
C PHE A 433 18.14 -8.20 -5.94
N GLN A 434 17.72 -8.09 -4.68
CA GLN A 434 18.38 -8.71 -3.55
C GLN A 434 17.35 -9.27 -2.56
N GLY A 435 17.71 -10.30 -1.81
CA GLY A 435 16.90 -10.83 -0.73
C GLY A 435 15.47 -11.23 -1.16
N ARG A 436 14.54 -11.09 -0.24
CA ARG A 436 13.10 -11.35 -0.45
C ARG A 436 12.40 -10.13 -1.03
N SER A 437 11.38 -10.32 -1.86
CA SER A 437 10.56 -9.21 -2.35
C SER A 437 9.70 -8.61 -1.25
N GLU A 438 9.41 -7.32 -1.41
CA GLU A 438 8.47 -6.60 -0.56
C GLU A 438 7.04 -7.06 -0.84
N PHE A 439 6.25 -7.22 0.22
CA PHE A 439 4.83 -7.59 0.14
C PHE A 439 3.95 -6.40 -0.26
N GLY A 440 4.23 -5.21 0.28
CA GLY A 440 3.46 -4.00 0.07
C GLY A 440 3.65 -3.34 -1.31
N PRO A 441 3.02 -2.18 -1.51
CA PRO A 441 3.02 -1.48 -2.81
C PRO A 441 4.31 -0.70 -3.07
N ARG A 442 5.26 -0.68 -2.14
CA ARG A 442 6.51 0.07 -2.23
C ARG A 442 7.69 -0.88 -2.41
N ALA A 443 8.66 -0.47 -3.23
CA ALA A 443 9.99 -1.04 -3.17
C ALA A 443 10.73 -0.38 -2.00
N LEU A 444 11.45 -1.17 -1.24
CA LEU A 444 12.13 -0.76 0.00
C LEU A 444 13.57 -1.31 0.04
N GLY A 445 14.22 -1.40 -1.12
CA GLY A 445 15.60 -1.81 -1.23
C GLY A 445 15.83 -3.30 -1.52
N ASN A 446 14.83 -4.03 -2.04
CA ASN A 446 15.00 -5.40 -2.51
C ASN A 446 14.64 -5.59 -3.98
N ARG A 447 13.61 -4.88 -4.45
CA ARG A 447 13.16 -4.87 -5.85
C ARG A 447 13.07 -3.43 -6.34
N SER A 448 14.23 -2.77 -6.47
CA SER A 448 14.32 -1.32 -6.63
C SER A 448 15.04 -0.91 -7.90
N ILE A 449 14.64 0.22 -8.48
CA ILE A 449 15.44 1.01 -9.40
C ILE A 449 16.04 2.15 -8.60
N ILE A 450 17.33 2.37 -8.77
CA ILE A 450 18.15 3.25 -7.95
C ILE A 450 18.88 4.25 -8.86
N ALA A 451 18.96 5.51 -8.44
CA ALA A 451 19.64 6.55 -9.17
C ALA A 451 20.22 7.65 -8.25
N ASP A 452 20.96 8.57 -8.83
CA ASP A 452 21.61 9.67 -8.12
C ASP A 452 20.61 10.77 -7.73
N PRO A 453 20.37 11.05 -6.42
CA PRO A 453 19.45 12.08 -5.97
C PRO A 453 19.97 13.51 -6.20
N ARG A 454 21.28 13.70 -6.48
CA ARG A 454 21.92 15.00 -6.64
C ARG A 454 21.65 15.66 -8.00
N ARG A 455 21.21 14.88 -8.98
CA ARG A 455 20.98 15.36 -10.35
C ARG A 455 19.55 15.89 -10.51
N GLU A 456 19.41 17.15 -10.86
CA GLU A 456 18.12 17.80 -11.07
C GLU A 456 17.31 17.14 -12.22
N ASP A 457 18.01 16.73 -13.30
CA ASP A 457 17.42 16.10 -14.48
C ASP A 457 17.08 14.60 -14.29
N MET A 458 17.49 13.97 -13.18
CA MET A 458 17.31 12.51 -12.97
C MET A 458 15.83 12.11 -12.96
N LYS A 459 14.95 12.97 -12.44
CA LYS A 459 13.50 12.74 -12.44
C LYS A 459 12.95 12.61 -13.87
N ASP A 460 13.36 13.48 -14.78
CA ASP A 460 12.91 13.47 -16.17
C ASP A 460 13.53 12.31 -16.94
N ILE A 461 14.80 12.01 -16.68
CA ILE A 461 15.49 10.85 -17.26
C ILE A 461 14.77 9.54 -16.88
N LEU A 462 14.47 9.32 -15.60
CA LEU A 462 13.76 8.12 -15.15
C LEU A 462 12.34 8.04 -15.71
N ASN A 463 11.60 9.16 -15.76
CA ASN A 463 10.26 9.17 -16.30
C ASN A 463 10.23 8.91 -17.81
N SER A 464 11.19 9.45 -18.60
CA SER A 464 11.23 9.26 -20.06
C SER A 464 11.79 7.90 -20.47
N ARG A 465 12.77 7.35 -19.72
CA ARG A 465 13.48 6.12 -20.12
C ARG A 465 12.90 4.83 -19.54
N VAL A 466 12.25 4.91 -18.37
CA VAL A 466 11.85 3.70 -17.63
C VAL A 466 10.40 3.74 -17.18
N LYS A 467 9.95 4.83 -16.55
CA LYS A 467 8.63 4.87 -15.91
C LYS A 467 7.49 5.32 -16.81
N PHE A 468 7.75 6.08 -17.86
CA PHE A 468 6.73 6.57 -18.82
C PHE A 468 5.46 7.07 -18.13
N ARG A 469 5.64 7.96 -17.13
CA ARG A 469 4.55 8.42 -16.27
C ARG A 469 4.55 9.95 -16.13
N GLU A 470 3.53 10.47 -15.47
CA GLU A 470 3.31 11.91 -15.29
C GLU A 470 4.48 12.55 -14.52
N SER A 471 4.95 13.72 -15.01
CA SER A 471 6.12 14.42 -14.46
C SER A 471 5.94 14.96 -13.03
N PHE A 472 4.69 15.19 -12.62
CA PHE A 472 4.39 15.65 -11.25
C PHE A 472 4.61 14.58 -10.18
N ARG A 473 4.71 13.29 -10.53
CA ARG A 473 4.92 12.21 -9.55
C ARG A 473 6.33 12.25 -9.00
N PRO A 474 6.50 12.32 -7.65
CA PRO A 474 7.81 12.38 -7.04
C PRO A 474 8.52 11.01 -7.08
N PHE A 475 9.85 11.04 -6.97
CA PHE A 475 10.67 9.91 -6.57
C PHE A 475 11.02 10.03 -5.09
N THR A 476 11.56 8.98 -4.50
CA THR A 476 11.70 8.83 -3.06
C THR A 476 13.16 8.61 -2.66
N PRO A 477 13.61 9.15 -1.52
CA PRO A 477 14.90 8.82 -0.94
C PRO A 477 14.83 7.56 -0.08
N SER A 478 15.89 6.73 -0.19
CA SER A 478 16.27 5.79 0.86
C SER A 478 17.54 6.31 1.50
N VAL A 479 17.47 6.67 2.78
CA VAL A 479 18.51 7.37 3.55
C VAL A 479 18.97 6.53 4.73
N LEU A 480 20.29 6.56 5.06
CA LEU A 480 20.82 5.97 6.28
C LEU A 480 20.15 6.62 7.50
N LEU A 481 19.57 5.81 8.41
CA LEU A 481 18.79 6.30 9.55
C LEU A 481 19.55 7.34 10.38
N GLU A 482 20.82 7.06 10.70
CA GLU A 482 21.67 7.91 11.53
C GLU A 482 22.01 9.27 10.91
N ARG A 483 21.77 9.41 9.59
CA ARG A 483 22.00 10.65 8.83
C ARG A 483 20.72 11.33 8.35
N ALA A 484 19.56 10.72 8.57
CA ALA A 484 18.25 11.22 8.06
C ALA A 484 17.94 12.62 8.60
N ALA A 485 18.18 12.84 9.90
CA ALA A 485 17.92 14.12 10.56
C ALA A 485 18.82 15.28 10.06
N GLU A 486 19.88 15.03 9.28
CA GLU A 486 20.67 16.09 8.64
C GLU A 486 19.91 16.78 7.49
N TYR A 487 18.99 16.06 6.85
CA TYR A 487 18.31 16.48 5.63
C TYR A 487 16.80 16.70 5.82
N PHE A 488 16.17 15.97 6.74
CA PHE A 488 14.72 15.90 6.89
C PHE A 488 14.26 16.33 8.28
N GLU A 489 13.08 16.91 8.36
CA GLU A 489 12.40 17.21 9.63
C GLU A 489 11.73 15.92 10.15
N LEU A 490 12.55 14.94 10.53
CA LEU A 490 12.15 13.61 10.94
C LEU A 490 12.89 13.24 12.24
N ASN A 491 12.13 12.88 13.27
CA ASN A 491 12.62 12.51 14.60
C ASN A 491 12.26 11.06 15.01
N ILE A 492 11.63 10.33 14.10
CA ILE A 492 11.29 8.91 14.26
C ILE A 492 11.77 8.12 13.04
N GLU A 493 11.77 6.80 13.13
CA GLU A 493 12.02 5.95 11.97
C GLU A 493 10.87 6.00 10.95
N SER A 494 11.21 5.94 9.68
CA SER A 494 10.27 5.87 8.55
C SER A 494 10.67 4.74 7.59
N PRO A 495 10.60 3.47 8.00
CA PRO A 495 11.17 2.37 7.21
C PRO A 495 10.36 2.02 5.95
N PHE A 496 9.07 2.45 5.85
CA PHE A 496 8.10 1.96 4.87
C PHE A 496 7.62 2.99 3.85
N MET A 497 8.28 4.16 3.74
CA MET A 497 7.85 5.24 2.82
C MET A 497 6.40 5.71 3.02
N LEU A 498 5.92 5.74 4.26
CA LEU A 498 4.55 6.13 4.61
C LEU A 498 4.46 7.51 5.29
N LEU A 499 5.57 8.26 5.30
CA LEU A 499 5.66 9.64 5.75
C LEU A 499 6.29 10.52 4.67
N ALA A 500 5.61 11.60 4.26
CA ALA A 500 6.14 12.64 3.38
C ALA A 500 6.60 13.82 4.25
N VAL A 501 7.87 13.84 4.56
CA VAL A 501 8.47 14.75 5.55
C VAL A 501 9.06 15.99 4.89
N TYR A 502 9.13 17.11 5.60
CA TYR A 502 9.75 18.32 5.08
C TYR A 502 11.27 18.17 4.97
N VAL A 503 11.81 18.63 3.84
CA VAL A 503 13.25 18.76 3.63
C VAL A 503 13.72 20.01 4.38
N LYS A 504 14.78 19.88 5.19
CA LYS A 504 15.32 20.99 5.98
C LYS A 504 15.77 22.17 5.09
N PRO A 505 15.62 23.42 5.57
CA PRO A 505 16.01 24.61 4.83
C PRO A 505 17.46 24.51 4.29
N GLY A 506 17.62 24.80 2.99
CA GLY A 506 18.92 24.80 2.32
C GLY A 506 19.44 23.41 1.93
N LYS A 507 18.76 22.31 2.26
CA LYS A 507 19.16 20.95 1.90
C LYS A 507 18.64 20.49 0.54
N ALA A 508 17.50 20.99 0.08
CA ALA A 508 16.86 20.63 -1.21
C ALA A 508 17.83 20.74 -2.41
N LYS A 509 18.71 21.71 -2.42
CA LYS A 509 19.72 21.91 -3.49
C LYS A 509 20.73 20.76 -3.65
N TYR A 510 20.92 19.94 -2.61
CA TYR A 510 21.81 18.78 -2.66
C TYR A 510 21.11 17.50 -3.11
N ILE A 511 19.77 17.48 -3.07
CA ILE A 511 18.92 16.32 -3.34
C ILE A 511 17.69 16.69 -4.22
N PRO A 512 17.89 17.46 -5.32
CA PRO A 512 16.77 18.01 -6.09
C PRO A 512 15.89 16.94 -6.74
N ALA A 513 16.44 15.77 -7.11
CA ALA A 513 15.67 14.72 -7.78
C ALA A 513 14.60 14.05 -6.89
N ILE A 514 14.73 14.18 -5.56
CA ILE A 514 13.84 13.56 -4.58
C ILE A 514 13.09 14.58 -3.71
N THR A 515 13.32 15.86 -3.93
CA THR A 515 12.57 16.95 -3.28
C THR A 515 11.36 17.30 -4.15
N HIS A 516 10.16 17.20 -3.58
CA HIS A 516 8.93 17.58 -4.26
C HIS A 516 8.75 19.11 -4.27
N ILE A 517 7.79 19.61 -5.06
CA ILE A 517 7.58 21.07 -5.26
C ILE A 517 7.20 21.81 -3.97
N ASP A 518 6.60 21.11 -3.02
CA ASP A 518 6.22 21.61 -1.68
C ASP A 518 7.32 21.44 -0.63
N ASN A 519 8.56 21.14 -1.04
CA ASN A 519 9.70 20.81 -0.19
C ASN A 519 9.50 19.57 0.70
N THR A 520 8.63 18.65 0.33
CA THR A 520 8.53 17.36 1.01
C THR A 520 9.33 16.27 0.28
N ALA A 521 9.62 15.19 0.99
CA ALA A 521 10.15 13.94 0.45
C ALA A 521 9.52 12.76 1.20
N ARG A 522 9.14 11.71 0.46
CA ARG A 522 8.58 10.48 1.04
C ARG A 522 9.72 9.55 1.43
N VAL A 523 10.19 9.66 2.65
CA VAL A 523 11.44 9.08 3.12
C VAL A 523 11.30 7.61 3.52
N GLN A 524 12.29 6.79 3.10
CA GLN A 524 12.63 5.53 3.74
C GLN A 524 13.90 5.70 4.56
N THR A 525 13.85 5.41 5.87
CA THR A 525 15.05 5.23 6.69
C THR A 525 15.55 3.79 6.61
N VAL A 526 16.85 3.60 6.39
CA VAL A 526 17.47 2.29 6.22
C VAL A 526 18.44 2.04 7.36
N THR A 527 18.30 0.90 8.04
CA THR A 527 19.22 0.42 9.07
C THR A 527 19.94 -0.84 8.60
N ARG A 528 21.14 -1.06 9.11
CA ARG A 528 21.96 -2.21 8.73
C ARG A 528 21.32 -3.54 9.19
N ASP A 529 20.70 -3.52 10.36
CA ASP A 529 20.08 -4.72 10.97
C ASP A 529 18.87 -5.23 10.16
N VAL A 530 18.15 -4.33 9.47
CA VAL A 530 16.96 -4.67 8.68
C VAL A 530 17.33 -5.06 7.24
N ASN A 531 18.23 -4.32 6.60
CA ASN A 531 18.67 -4.59 5.23
C ASN A 531 20.15 -4.26 5.03
N GLU A 532 21.01 -5.20 5.43
CA GLU A 532 22.47 -5.04 5.43
C GLU A 532 23.01 -4.68 4.04
N ARG A 533 22.64 -5.45 3.00
CA ARG A 533 23.15 -5.25 1.63
C ARG A 533 22.81 -3.86 1.10
N TYR A 534 21.58 -3.42 1.34
CA TYR A 534 21.11 -2.12 0.88
C TYR A 534 21.73 -0.96 1.66
N TYR A 535 21.85 -1.12 2.97
CA TYR A 535 22.55 -0.16 3.83
C TYR A 535 24.01 0.01 3.41
N ASP A 536 24.76 -1.09 3.22
CA ASP A 536 26.17 -1.04 2.86
C ASP A 536 26.38 -0.43 1.46
N MET A 537 25.48 -0.66 0.51
CA MET A 537 25.50 -0.02 -0.80
C MET A 537 25.24 1.50 -0.70
N ILE A 538 24.26 1.95 0.10
CA ILE A 538 24.03 3.39 0.36
C ILE A 538 25.25 4.01 1.05
N LYS A 539 25.85 3.28 1.99
CA LYS A 539 27.08 3.70 2.67
C LYS A 539 28.27 3.87 1.71
N ALA A 540 28.42 2.99 0.74
CA ALA A 540 29.42 3.12 -0.32
C ALA A 540 29.17 4.38 -1.18
N PHE A 541 27.90 4.67 -1.50
CA PHE A 541 27.54 5.90 -2.21
C PHE A 541 27.81 7.16 -1.37
N ASP A 542 27.52 7.14 -0.07
CA ASP A 542 27.87 8.23 0.87
C ASP A 542 29.37 8.51 0.89
N LYS A 543 30.21 7.47 0.94
CA LYS A 543 31.69 7.62 0.90
C LYS A 543 32.18 8.35 -0.37
N ILE A 544 31.56 8.10 -1.51
CA ILE A 544 31.94 8.71 -2.79
C ILE A 544 31.43 10.15 -2.89
N THR A 545 30.22 10.42 -2.40
CA THR A 545 29.47 11.64 -2.74
C THR A 545 29.26 12.59 -1.57
N GLY A 546 29.37 12.10 -0.33
CA GLY A 546 28.98 12.83 0.89
C GLY A 546 27.45 12.93 1.09
N ILE A 547 26.64 12.23 0.25
CA ILE A 547 25.19 12.20 0.35
C ILE A 547 24.75 10.82 0.86
N PRO A 548 24.18 10.72 2.07
CA PRO A 548 23.89 9.45 2.74
C PRO A 548 22.59 8.80 2.26
N MET A 549 22.20 9.02 1.01
CA MET A 549 20.94 8.54 0.45
C MET A 549 21.03 8.38 -1.06
N ILE A 550 20.08 7.61 -1.59
CA ILE A 550 19.88 7.40 -3.01
C ILE A 550 18.43 7.70 -3.39
N LEU A 551 18.20 8.00 -4.67
CA LEU A 551 16.84 8.01 -5.23
C LEU A 551 16.40 6.57 -5.46
N GLU A 552 15.21 6.23 -5.00
CA GLU A 552 14.61 4.92 -5.15
C GLU A 552 13.24 4.96 -5.83
N THR A 553 12.94 3.93 -6.61
CA THR A 553 11.60 3.64 -7.14
C THR A 553 11.45 2.15 -7.40
N SER A 554 10.22 1.67 -7.49
CA SER A 554 9.90 0.24 -7.71
C SER A 554 10.55 -0.32 -8.99
N PHE A 555 11.04 -1.56 -8.94
CA PHE A 555 11.59 -2.24 -10.10
C PHE A 555 10.46 -2.85 -10.94
N ASN A 556 9.94 -2.07 -11.87
CA ASN A 556 8.92 -2.42 -12.85
C ASN A 556 8.85 -1.37 -13.95
N VAL A 557 8.21 -1.69 -15.05
CA VAL A 557 7.76 -0.73 -16.06
C VAL A 557 6.35 -0.20 -15.75
N ALA A 558 5.90 0.82 -16.49
CA ALA A 558 4.56 1.37 -16.35
C ALA A 558 3.48 0.29 -16.59
N GLY A 559 2.52 0.20 -15.69
CA GLY A 559 1.39 -0.75 -15.81
C GLY A 559 1.65 -2.15 -15.26
N GLU A 560 2.89 -2.49 -14.92
CA GLU A 560 3.22 -3.78 -14.30
C GLU A 560 3.38 -3.67 -12.77
N PRO A 561 3.18 -4.78 -12.03
CA PRO A 561 3.59 -4.87 -10.63
C PRO A 561 5.11 -4.93 -10.49
N ILE A 562 5.63 -4.74 -9.28
CA ILE A 562 7.05 -4.90 -8.96
C ILE A 562 7.49 -6.33 -9.34
N VAL A 563 8.71 -6.50 -9.85
CA VAL A 563 9.27 -7.81 -10.22
C VAL A 563 9.31 -8.75 -9.02
N GLU A 564 9.04 -10.04 -9.24
CA GLU A 564 9.07 -11.06 -8.18
C GLU A 564 10.27 -11.99 -8.37
N THR A 565 10.42 -12.56 -9.57
CA THR A 565 11.44 -13.56 -9.84
C THR A 565 12.71 -12.95 -10.46
N PRO A 566 13.85 -13.68 -10.43
CA PRO A 566 15.05 -13.27 -11.16
C PRO A 566 14.80 -13.09 -12.66
N GLU A 567 13.97 -13.93 -13.28
CA GLU A 567 13.61 -13.84 -14.70
C GLU A 567 12.79 -12.57 -14.98
N ASP A 568 11.88 -12.19 -14.07
CA ASP A 568 11.16 -10.91 -14.17
C ASP A 568 12.13 -9.73 -14.16
N ALA A 569 13.14 -9.77 -13.28
CA ALA A 569 14.14 -8.72 -13.17
C ALA A 569 14.99 -8.60 -14.45
N ILE A 570 15.47 -9.74 -14.97
CA ILE A 570 16.23 -9.77 -16.23
C ILE A 570 15.37 -9.28 -17.39
N ARG A 571 14.12 -9.72 -17.50
CA ARG A 571 13.19 -9.28 -18.54
C ARG A 571 12.94 -7.77 -18.48
N CYS A 572 12.66 -7.25 -17.28
CA CYS A 572 12.45 -5.82 -17.08
C CYS A 572 13.70 -5.01 -17.41
N PHE A 573 14.89 -5.46 -17.00
CA PHE A 573 16.16 -4.84 -17.37
C PHE A 573 16.35 -4.81 -18.88
N LEU A 574 16.19 -5.92 -19.57
CA LEU A 574 16.41 -6.03 -21.02
C LEU A 574 15.42 -5.19 -21.83
N SER A 575 14.16 -5.07 -21.38
CA SER A 575 13.09 -4.35 -22.08
C SER A 575 13.08 -2.82 -21.83
N THR A 576 13.98 -2.30 -21.00
CA THR A 576 14.05 -0.89 -20.63
C THR A 576 15.42 -0.29 -20.88
N ASP A 577 15.55 1.03 -20.74
CA ASP A 577 16.82 1.74 -20.81
C ASP A 577 17.55 1.83 -19.44
N ILE A 578 17.35 0.84 -18.57
CA ILE A 578 18.16 0.66 -17.36
C ILE A 578 19.58 0.28 -17.78
N ASP A 579 20.59 0.97 -17.24
CA ASP A 579 22.00 0.78 -17.62
C ASP A 579 22.64 -0.43 -16.92
N VAL A 580 22.22 -0.73 -15.68
CA VAL A 580 22.81 -1.76 -14.83
C VAL A 580 21.73 -2.58 -14.13
N LEU A 581 21.89 -3.90 -14.08
CA LEU A 581 21.18 -4.81 -13.18
C LEU A 581 22.18 -5.43 -12.19
N CYS A 582 21.96 -5.18 -10.90
CA CYS A 582 22.63 -5.91 -9.82
C CYS A 582 21.66 -6.96 -9.27
N ILE A 583 21.96 -8.23 -9.49
CA ILE A 583 21.13 -9.36 -9.07
C ILE A 583 21.98 -10.40 -8.32
N GLY A 584 21.67 -10.62 -7.03
CA GLY A 584 22.55 -11.43 -6.17
C GLY A 584 23.96 -10.86 -6.16
N ARG A 585 24.94 -11.65 -6.61
CA ARG A 585 26.36 -11.28 -6.77
C ARG A 585 26.75 -10.84 -8.19
N TYR A 586 25.77 -10.77 -9.10
CA TYR A 586 26.01 -10.43 -10.50
C TYR A 586 25.77 -8.94 -10.77
N PHE A 587 26.71 -8.36 -11.53
CA PHE A 587 26.66 -7.00 -12.06
C PHE A 587 26.55 -7.10 -13.59
N ILE A 588 25.39 -6.80 -14.11
CA ILE A 588 25.03 -6.97 -15.53
C ILE A 588 24.85 -5.60 -16.16
N THR A 589 25.53 -5.34 -17.28
CA THR A 589 25.50 -4.04 -17.97
C THR A 589 25.22 -4.18 -19.44
N LYS A 590 24.60 -3.15 -20.02
CA LYS A 590 24.45 -2.97 -21.46
C LYS A 590 25.65 -2.21 -22.02
N SER A 591 26.32 -2.78 -23.02
CA SER A 591 27.29 -2.04 -23.83
C SER A 591 26.49 -1.10 -24.75
N LYS A 592 26.90 0.18 -24.81
CA LYS A 592 26.29 1.16 -25.72
C LYS A 592 26.68 0.90 -27.17
#